data_25647580d8460fa3a6bd59f128ccc855
#
_entry.id   25647580d8460fa3a6bd59f128ccc855
#
_cell.length_a   1.000
_cell.length_b   1.000
_cell.length_c   1.000
_cell.angle_alpha   90.00
_cell.angle_beta   90.00
_cell.angle_gamma   90.00
#
_symmetry.space_group_name_H-M   'P 1'
#
loop_
_entity.id
_entity.type
_entity.pdbx_description
1 polymer ?
#
loop_
_entity_poly.entity_id
_entity_poly.type
_entity_poly.pdbx_seq_one_letter_code
_entity_poly.pdbx_strand_id
1 'polypeptide(L)'
;MWNLIRQTFKNMYSSRNDESMNGMIICADYELTIHHGIKTKKQMIKAKKQCDDMTWEMEYLNLMSGGAEGQYYTYDLINHSQVLKKAFYPLTLEEYYNSKQPNYNKTERFGYIPKEEDEVRILSMDIAVAKSTSKKKNDFTDIKAIRATRKDDIYIRQEVYSEGHEGVPVIEQALYLKRLYFDFEADWIVLDGRTYGIDLIDQLARPTYDAERETTYPAMKVFNEDTPSAKDLGDRCKDPNAIACIYAFIASNERNHIMHTNMKDALLSGKFKCLKSNLVAKDEYLRGRKEYIFADGREKARLEAPYIYSDMTLNEMISLSRDETKAMITLKEPNTGTKDKYIARAMGNYFITNFLETKLTKKENYNMDDWYKVSLVGGYKQTFRI
;
A
#
# COMPACT_ATOMS: atom_id res chain seq x y z
N MET A 1 -16.62 22.21 7.97
CA MET A 1 -17.02 22.86 6.69
C MET A 1 -16.96 21.89 5.52
N TRP A 2 -15.86 21.22 5.22
CA TRP A 2 -15.71 20.29 4.09
C TRP A 2 -16.73 19.14 4.06
N ASN A 3 -16.99 18.48 5.19
CA ASN A 3 -18.00 17.43 5.29
C ASN A 3 -19.42 17.93 4.98
N LEU A 4 -19.72 19.18 5.36
CA LEU A 4 -21.00 19.81 5.06
C LEU A 4 -21.15 20.08 3.55
N ILE A 5 -20.10 20.58 2.91
CA ILE A 5 -20.05 20.82 1.45
C ILE A 5 -20.20 19.51 0.69
N ARG A 6 -19.45 18.47 1.06
CA ARG A 6 -19.56 17.13 0.48
C ARG A 6 -20.97 16.52 0.64
N GLN A 7 -21.56 16.69 1.82
CA GLN A 7 -22.89 16.17 2.08
C GLN A 7 -23.95 16.94 1.29
N THR A 8 -23.79 18.25 1.16
CA THR A 8 -24.65 19.08 0.32
C THR A 8 -24.53 18.71 -1.15
N PHE A 9 -23.31 18.49 -1.68
CA PHE A 9 -23.10 17.98 -3.04
C PHE A 9 -23.76 16.62 -3.26
N LYS A 10 -23.55 15.67 -2.34
CA LYS A 10 -24.17 14.35 -2.40
C LYS A 10 -25.70 14.45 -2.44
N ASN A 11 -26.26 15.29 -1.59
CA ASN A 11 -27.70 15.48 -1.50
C ASN A 11 -28.24 16.15 -2.79
N MET A 12 -27.58 17.17 -3.30
CA MET A 12 -27.94 17.82 -4.58
C MET A 12 -27.90 16.84 -5.78
N TYR A 13 -26.97 15.89 -5.77
CA TYR A 13 -26.82 14.92 -6.86
C TYR A 13 -27.81 13.75 -6.78
N SER A 14 -28.15 13.32 -5.56
CA SER A 14 -29.09 12.22 -5.31
C SER A 14 -30.55 12.62 -5.38
N SER A 15 -30.86 13.91 -5.19
CA SER A 15 -32.22 14.45 -5.11
C SER A 15 -32.52 15.43 -6.24
N ARG A 16 -32.05 15.16 -7.47
CA ARG A 16 -32.24 16.02 -8.64
C ARG A 16 -33.71 16.38 -8.92
N ASN A 17 -34.66 15.66 -8.32
CA ASN A 17 -36.10 15.85 -8.47
C ASN A 17 -36.82 16.15 -7.14
N ASP A 18 -36.10 16.47 -6.08
CA ASP A 18 -36.69 16.74 -4.77
C ASP A 18 -36.64 18.25 -4.47
N GLU A 19 -37.81 18.88 -4.53
CA GLU A 19 -38.00 20.32 -4.29
C GLU A 19 -37.75 20.74 -2.83
N SER A 20 -37.47 19.80 -1.90
CA SER A 20 -37.24 20.06 -0.49
C SER A 20 -35.79 20.47 -0.16
N MET A 21 -34.88 20.44 -1.12
CA MET A 21 -33.47 20.76 -0.93
C MET A 21 -33.22 22.27 -1.00
N ASN A 22 -33.02 22.86 0.19
CA ASN A 22 -32.69 24.28 0.36
C ASN A 22 -31.16 24.49 0.54
N GLY A 23 -30.35 24.15 -0.45
CA GLY A 23 -28.91 24.37 -0.38
C GLY A 23 -28.29 24.64 -1.76
N MET A 24 -27.44 25.64 -1.83
CA MET A 24 -26.65 25.98 -3.03
C MET A 24 -25.19 26.14 -2.64
N ILE A 25 -24.30 25.60 -3.47
CA ILE A 25 -22.86 25.82 -3.33
C ILE A 25 -22.41 26.70 -4.49
N ILE A 26 -21.84 27.85 -4.18
CA ILE A 26 -21.26 28.76 -5.14
C ILE A 26 -19.75 28.75 -4.93
N CYS A 27 -19.00 28.32 -5.95
CA CYS A 27 -17.56 28.41 -6.00
C CYS A 27 -17.15 29.45 -7.06
N ALA A 28 -16.34 30.42 -6.65
CA ALA A 28 -15.80 31.44 -7.54
C ALA A 28 -14.32 31.64 -7.21
N ASP A 29 -13.52 31.74 -8.25
CA ASP A 29 -12.09 32.10 -8.13
C ASP A 29 -11.87 33.62 -8.18
N TYR A 30 -10.60 34.02 -8.12
CA TYR A 30 -10.24 35.43 -8.17
C TYR A 30 -10.57 36.12 -9.52
N GLU A 31 -10.78 35.36 -10.59
CA GLU A 31 -11.10 35.92 -11.91
C GLU A 31 -12.46 36.62 -11.88
N LEU A 32 -13.42 36.08 -11.10
CA LEU A 32 -14.71 36.72 -10.89
C LEU A 32 -14.53 38.11 -10.25
N THR A 33 -13.61 38.26 -9.29
CA THR A 33 -13.35 39.55 -8.64
C THR A 33 -12.70 40.57 -9.60
N ILE A 34 -11.89 40.10 -10.56
CA ILE A 34 -11.35 40.94 -11.64
C ILE A 34 -12.44 41.33 -12.63
N HIS A 35 -13.29 40.38 -13.02
CA HIS A 35 -14.40 40.61 -13.94
C HIS A 35 -15.35 41.70 -13.44
N HIS A 36 -15.65 41.69 -12.17
CA HIS A 36 -16.53 42.70 -11.54
C HIS A 36 -15.81 43.97 -11.07
N GLY A 37 -14.52 44.15 -11.38
CA GLY A 37 -13.76 45.36 -11.05
C GLY A 37 -13.45 45.53 -9.54
N ILE A 38 -13.69 44.49 -8.73
CA ILE A 38 -13.41 44.52 -7.28
C ILE A 38 -11.90 44.54 -7.01
N LYS A 39 -11.15 43.77 -7.83
CA LYS A 39 -9.68 43.74 -7.79
C LYS A 39 -9.08 43.80 -9.20
N THR A 40 -7.87 44.31 -9.29
CA THR A 40 -7.12 44.44 -10.57
C THR A 40 -6.18 43.24 -10.76
N LYS A 41 -5.87 42.89 -12.02
CA LYS A 41 -4.83 41.87 -12.36
C LYS A 41 -3.51 42.16 -11.65
N LYS A 42 -3.13 43.42 -11.53
CA LYS A 42 -1.87 43.85 -10.88
C LYS A 42 -1.86 43.53 -9.37
N GLN A 43 -3.01 43.73 -8.71
CA GLN A 43 -3.17 43.34 -7.30
C GLN A 43 -3.09 41.83 -7.12
N MET A 44 -3.67 41.04 -8.03
CA MET A 44 -3.61 39.58 -7.97
C MET A 44 -2.21 39.01 -8.21
N ILE A 45 -1.47 39.58 -9.18
CA ILE A 45 -0.06 39.21 -9.39
C ILE A 45 0.80 39.52 -8.14
N LYS A 46 0.53 40.64 -7.49
CA LYS A 46 1.21 41.02 -6.23
C LYS A 46 0.85 40.03 -5.11
N ALA A 47 -0.41 39.67 -4.95
CA ALA A 47 -0.88 38.70 -3.97
C ALA A 47 -0.23 37.31 -4.18
N LYS A 48 -0.18 36.82 -5.43
CA LYS A 48 0.47 35.55 -5.76
C LYS A 48 1.95 35.50 -5.39
N LYS A 49 2.67 36.62 -5.49
CA LYS A 49 4.08 36.71 -5.10
C LYS A 49 4.28 36.76 -3.58
N GLN A 50 3.24 37.03 -2.81
CA GLN A 50 3.28 37.24 -1.35
C GLN A 50 2.71 36.07 -0.55
N CYS A 51 2.03 35.12 -1.19
CA CYS A 51 1.51 33.91 -0.58
C CYS A 51 2.18 32.67 -1.16
N ASP A 52 2.20 31.59 -0.35
CA ASP A 52 2.60 30.27 -0.81
C ASP A 52 1.53 29.68 -1.75
N ASP A 53 1.93 28.62 -2.49
CA ASP A 53 1.07 28.00 -3.50
C ASP A 53 -0.23 27.46 -2.89
N MET A 54 -0.21 26.93 -1.67
CA MET A 54 -1.36 26.37 -1.00
C MET A 54 -2.38 27.45 -0.61
N THR A 55 -1.90 28.56 -0.04
CA THR A 55 -2.75 29.73 0.27
C THR A 55 -3.35 30.31 -1.02
N TRP A 56 -2.56 30.32 -2.13
CA TRP A 56 -3.07 30.76 -3.41
C TRP A 56 -4.20 29.87 -3.93
N GLU A 57 -4.02 28.55 -3.87
CA GLU A 57 -5.04 27.58 -4.30
C GLU A 57 -6.32 27.68 -3.47
N MET A 58 -6.19 27.77 -2.16
CA MET A 58 -7.35 27.81 -1.26
C MET A 58 -8.12 29.13 -1.29
N GLU A 59 -7.42 30.25 -1.22
CA GLU A 59 -8.07 31.56 -1.01
C GLU A 59 -8.37 32.31 -2.31
N TYR A 60 -7.61 32.03 -3.35
CA TYR A 60 -7.74 32.76 -4.62
C TYR A 60 -8.30 31.93 -5.77
N LEU A 61 -7.95 30.65 -5.84
CA LEU A 61 -8.53 29.75 -6.83
C LEU A 61 -9.76 29.02 -6.31
N ASN A 62 -10.06 29.17 -5.02
CA ASN A 62 -11.13 28.43 -4.32
C ASN A 62 -11.05 26.92 -4.56
N LEU A 63 -9.83 26.45 -4.82
CA LEU A 63 -9.53 25.03 -4.89
C LEU A 63 -9.41 24.55 -3.47
N MET A 64 -10.34 23.69 -3.07
CA MET A 64 -10.20 23.00 -1.81
C MET A 64 -9.10 21.97 -1.96
N SER A 65 -7.85 22.41 -1.82
CA SER A 65 -6.75 21.49 -1.59
C SER A 65 -7.13 20.69 -0.35
N GLY A 66 -7.30 19.38 -0.49
CA GLY A 66 -7.70 18.50 0.62
C GLY A 66 -6.63 18.37 1.70
N GLY A 67 -5.68 19.32 1.77
CA GLY A 67 -4.57 19.37 2.67
C GLY A 67 -4.80 20.38 3.79
N ALA A 68 -5.01 19.92 5.03
CA ALA A 68 -4.74 20.76 6.19
C ALA A 68 -3.25 21.14 6.19
N GLU A 69 -2.93 22.33 6.68
CA GLU A 69 -1.56 22.82 6.82
C GLU A 69 -0.65 21.75 7.43
N GLY A 70 0.44 21.38 6.72
CA GLY A 70 1.36 20.32 7.14
C GLY A 70 1.04 18.89 6.69
N GLN A 71 -0.02 18.65 5.91
CA GLN A 71 -0.29 17.31 5.37
C GLN A 71 0.85 16.84 4.45
N TYR A 72 1.28 15.60 4.66
CA TYR A 72 2.35 15.02 3.85
C TYR A 72 1.85 14.44 2.52
N TYR A 73 0.64 13.89 2.51
CA TYR A 73 -0.03 13.36 1.32
C TYR A 73 -1.30 14.15 1.03
N THR A 74 -1.45 14.64 -0.20
CA THR A 74 -2.67 15.34 -0.63
C THR A 74 -3.70 14.36 -1.18
N TYR A 75 -4.97 14.75 -1.13
CA TYR A 75 -6.06 13.95 -1.71
C TYR A 75 -5.86 13.66 -3.20
N ASP A 76 -5.43 14.68 -3.97
CA ASP A 76 -5.23 14.54 -5.41
C ASP A 76 -4.13 13.54 -5.75
N LEU A 77 -3.00 13.59 -5.04
CA LEU A 77 -1.92 12.62 -5.20
C LEU A 77 -2.40 11.18 -5.00
N ILE A 78 -3.21 10.97 -3.97
CA ILE A 78 -3.74 9.66 -3.62
C ILE A 78 -4.81 9.20 -4.62
N ASN A 79 -5.74 10.09 -4.98
CA ASN A 79 -6.83 9.76 -5.90
C ASN A 79 -6.33 9.29 -7.27
N HIS A 80 -5.23 9.88 -7.77
CA HIS A 80 -4.58 9.45 -9.01
C HIS A 80 -4.04 8.01 -8.95
N SER A 81 -3.74 7.48 -7.77
CA SER A 81 -3.27 6.11 -7.61
C SER A 81 -4.40 5.05 -7.63
N GLN A 82 -5.66 5.45 -7.44
CA GLN A 82 -6.83 4.55 -7.35
C GLN A 82 -7.33 4.10 -8.73
N VAL A 83 -6.60 3.23 -9.40
CA VAL A 83 -6.88 2.83 -10.79
C VAL A 83 -7.23 1.35 -10.97
N LEU A 84 -6.96 0.50 -9.97
CA LEU A 84 -7.14 -0.96 -10.10
C LEU A 84 -8.59 -1.35 -9.85
N LYS A 85 -9.20 -2.07 -10.80
CA LYS A 85 -10.57 -2.57 -10.71
C LYS A 85 -10.68 -3.93 -10.02
N LYS A 86 -9.66 -4.79 -10.20
CA LYS A 86 -9.69 -6.17 -9.71
C LYS A 86 -8.90 -6.29 -8.43
N ALA A 87 -9.56 -6.74 -7.37
CA ALA A 87 -8.90 -7.18 -6.15
C ALA A 87 -8.55 -8.67 -6.24
N PHE A 88 -7.49 -9.06 -5.53
CA PHE A 88 -7.21 -10.45 -5.20
C PHE A 88 -8.12 -10.86 -4.03
N TYR A 89 -8.47 -12.15 -3.96
CA TYR A 89 -9.18 -12.73 -2.83
C TYR A 89 -8.48 -14.04 -2.41
N PRO A 90 -8.19 -14.22 -1.11
CA PRO A 90 -7.71 -15.51 -0.58
C PRO A 90 -8.72 -16.62 -0.87
N LEU A 91 -8.26 -17.86 -0.90
CA LEU A 91 -9.14 -19.02 -1.07
C LEU A 91 -10.05 -19.16 0.15
N THR A 92 -11.35 -19.28 -0.10
CA THR A 92 -12.26 -19.82 0.90
C THR A 92 -11.93 -21.30 1.15
N LEU A 93 -12.43 -21.86 2.23
CA LEU A 93 -12.18 -23.28 2.52
C LEU A 93 -12.72 -24.19 1.41
N GLU A 94 -13.90 -23.89 0.89
CA GLU A 94 -14.48 -24.60 -0.25
C GLU A 94 -13.63 -24.49 -1.50
N GLU A 95 -13.18 -23.27 -1.87
CA GLU A 95 -12.29 -23.05 -3.01
C GLU A 95 -10.95 -23.77 -2.84
N TYR A 96 -10.42 -23.84 -1.61
CA TYR A 96 -9.19 -24.57 -1.31
C TYR A 96 -9.34 -26.07 -1.61
N TYR A 97 -10.42 -26.71 -1.15
CA TYR A 97 -10.66 -28.13 -1.44
C TYR A 97 -10.96 -28.36 -2.93
N ASN A 98 -11.70 -27.48 -3.56
CA ASN A 98 -11.93 -27.51 -4.99
C ASN A 98 -10.61 -27.41 -5.78
N SER A 99 -9.65 -26.63 -5.29
CA SER A 99 -8.34 -26.45 -5.93
C SER A 99 -7.49 -27.74 -5.96
N LYS A 100 -7.81 -28.73 -5.12
CA LYS A 100 -7.15 -30.04 -5.11
C LYS A 100 -7.71 -31.02 -6.14
N GLN A 101 -8.82 -30.69 -6.80
CA GLN A 101 -9.42 -31.56 -7.80
C GLN A 101 -8.60 -31.56 -9.11
N PRO A 102 -8.48 -32.71 -9.79
CA PRO A 102 -7.65 -32.83 -11.00
C PRO A 102 -8.02 -31.88 -12.14
N ASN A 103 -9.30 -31.51 -12.23
CA ASN A 103 -9.83 -30.65 -13.30
C ASN A 103 -9.99 -29.19 -12.88
N TYR A 104 -9.39 -28.77 -11.75
CA TYR A 104 -9.52 -27.41 -11.27
C TYR A 104 -8.78 -26.41 -12.17
N ASN A 105 -9.52 -25.43 -12.67
CA ASN A 105 -8.95 -24.32 -13.42
C ASN A 105 -8.90 -23.04 -12.57
N LYS A 106 -7.72 -22.76 -12.03
CA LYS A 106 -7.53 -21.57 -11.16
C LYS A 106 -7.83 -20.23 -11.86
N THR A 107 -7.72 -20.19 -13.20
CA THR A 107 -7.94 -18.94 -13.96
C THR A 107 -9.41 -18.54 -14.03
N GLU A 108 -10.34 -19.49 -13.81
CA GLU A 108 -11.77 -19.23 -13.78
C GLU A 108 -12.27 -18.73 -12.40
N ARG A 109 -11.42 -18.85 -11.38
CA ARG A 109 -11.79 -18.40 -10.03
C ARG A 109 -11.92 -16.89 -9.96
N PHE A 110 -13.03 -16.42 -9.36
CA PHE A 110 -13.18 -15.01 -9.07
C PHE A 110 -12.10 -14.56 -8.08
N GLY A 111 -11.44 -13.44 -8.40
CA GLY A 111 -10.37 -12.90 -7.56
C GLY A 111 -9.00 -13.56 -7.74
N TYR A 112 -8.88 -14.57 -8.61
CA TYR A 112 -7.56 -15.02 -9.04
C TYR A 112 -6.96 -14.00 -10.02
N ILE A 113 -5.68 -13.68 -9.80
CA ILE A 113 -4.91 -12.81 -10.68
C ILE A 113 -3.71 -13.65 -11.18
N PRO A 114 -3.62 -13.95 -12.48
CA PRO A 114 -2.48 -14.70 -13.03
C PRO A 114 -1.17 -13.99 -12.71
N LYS A 115 -0.14 -14.77 -12.32
CA LYS A 115 1.22 -14.26 -12.14
C LYS A 115 1.89 -14.12 -13.50
N GLU A 116 2.44 -12.94 -13.75
CA GLU A 116 3.21 -12.65 -14.98
C GLU A 116 4.66 -13.12 -14.80
N GLU A 117 5.39 -13.35 -15.91
CA GLU A 117 6.75 -13.91 -15.88
C GLU A 117 7.74 -13.00 -15.11
N ASP A 118 7.64 -11.69 -15.31
CA ASP A 118 8.49 -10.68 -14.65
C ASP A 118 7.84 -10.08 -13.40
N GLU A 119 6.89 -10.79 -12.78
CA GLU A 119 6.16 -10.33 -11.62
C GLU A 119 6.74 -10.92 -10.33
N VAL A 120 6.95 -10.05 -9.35
CA VAL A 120 7.26 -10.40 -7.96
C VAL A 120 6.07 -10.06 -7.08
N ARG A 121 5.66 -10.97 -6.21
CA ARG A 121 4.52 -10.81 -5.30
C ARG A 121 5.00 -10.67 -3.86
N ILE A 122 4.53 -9.64 -3.20
CA ILE A 122 4.95 -9.27 -1.86
C ILE A 122 3.72 -9.19 -0.96
N LEU A 123 3.80 -9.82 0.21
CA LEU A 123 2.91 -9.55 1.33
C LEU A 123 3.64 -8.60 2.28
N SER A 124 3.02 -7.51 2.67
CA SER A 124 3.56 -6.59 3.67
C SER A 124 2.57 -6.45 4.81
N MET A 125 3.05 -6.56 6.04
CA MET A 125 2.19 -6.59 7.21
C MET A 125 2.78 -5.76 8.35
N ASP A 126 1.96 -4.91 8.92
CA ASP A 126 2.19 -4.28 10.23
C ASP A 126 1.31 -4.97 11.26
N ILE A 127 1.91 -5.46 12.35
CA ILE A 127 1.23 -6.33 13.31
C ILE A 127 0.88 -5.62 14.61
N ALA A 128 -0.36 -5.83 15.07
CA ALA A 128 -0.81 -5.51 16.40
C ALA A 128 -1.49 -6.71 17.06
N VAL A 129 -1.33 -6.84 18.38
CA VAL A 129 -1.85 -7.99 19.15
C VAL A 129 -2.85 -7.56 20.22
N ALA A 130 -2.75 -6.34 20.71
CA ALA A 130 -3.55 -5.86 21.82
C ALA A 130 -4.95 -5.42 21.38
N LYS A 131 -5.99 -5.96 22.02
CA LYS A 131 -7.28 -5.29 22.03
C LYS A 131 -7.17 -4.02 22.87
N SER A 132 -7.58 -2.90 22.32
CA SER A 132 -7.63 -1.64 23.05
C SER A 132 -8.50 -1.76 24.29
N THR A 133 -8.02 -1.22 25.37
CA THR A 133 -8.86 -0.86 26.53
C THR A 133 -9.43 0.53 26.29
N SER A 134 -10.60 0.81 26.79
CA SER A 134 -11.54 1.94 26.53
C SER A 134 -10.97 3.37 26.47
N LYS A 135 -9.67 3.58 26.55
CA LYS A 135 -9.02 4.91 26.52
C LYS A 135 -7.84 5.06 25.54
N LYS A 136 -7.38 3.98 24.91
CA LYS A 136 -6.36 4.02 23.85
C LYS A 136 -6.96 3.47 22.57
N LYS A 137 -6.64 4.09 21.45
CA LYS A 137 -6.95 3.60 20.12
C LYS A 137 -6.39 2.21 19.91
N ASN A 138 -7.12 1.41 19.16
CA ASN A 138 -6.73 0.07 18.79
C ASN A 138 -5.55 0.14 17.83
N ASP A 139 -4.44 -0.46 18.20
CA ASP A 139 -3.43 -0.84 17.23
C ASP A 139 -4.07 -1.90 16.33
N PHE A 140 -3.86 -1.77 15.04
CA PHE A 140 -4.55 -2.53 14.02
C PHE A 140 -3.52 -3.33 13.22
N THR A 141 -3.71 -4.66 13.13
CA THR A 141 -2.93 -5.45 12.18
C THR A 141 -3.44 -5.18 10.78
N ASP A 142 -2.55 -4.81 9.88
CA ASP A 142 -2.88 -4.55 8.49
C ASP A 142 -1.97 -5.33 7.54
N ILE A 143 -2.58 -5.93 6.50
CA ILE A 143 -1.90 -6.77 5.51
C ILE A 143 -2.16 -6.20 4.12
N LYS A 144 -1.09 -6.06 3.33
CA LYS A 144 -1.15 -5.66 1.92
C LYS A 144 -0.57 -6.75 1.03
N ALA A 145 -1.26 -7.06 -0.07
CA ALA A 145 -0.69 -7.87 -1.14
C ALA A 145 -0.38 -6.97 -2.35
N ILE A 146 0.90 -6.92 -2.71
CA ILE A 146 1.43 -6.05 -3.75
C ILE A 146 2.03 -6.92 -4.86
N ARG A 147 1.58 -6.69 -6.09
CA ARG A 147 2.22 -7.17 -7.30
C ARG A 147 3.21 -6.13 -7.77
N ALA A 148 4.43 -6.54 -8.03
CA ALA A 148 5.48 -5.69 -8.58
C ALA A 148 5.89 -6.27 -9.95
N THR A 149 5.45 -5.64 -11.03
CA THR A 149 5.80 -6.06 -12.39
C THR A 149 6.97 -5.21 -12.88
N ARG A 150 8.01 -5.87 -13.35
CA ARG A 150 9.20 -5.19 -13.86
C ARG A 150 8.87 -4.44 -15.15
N LYS A 151 9.34 -3.20 -15.23
CA LYS A 151 9.31 -2.37 -16.43
C LYS A 151 10.66 -1.64 -16.52
N ASP A 152 11.51 -2.11 -17.42
CA ASP A 152 12.88 -1.63 -17.54
C ASP A 152 13.65 -1.77 -16.20
N ASP A 153 14.13 -0.69 -15.63
CA ASP A 153 14.91 -0.65 -14.38
C ASP A 153 14.06 -0.37 -13.13
N ILE A 154 12.74 -0.37 -13.27
CA ILE A 154 11.80 -0.10 -12.19
C ILE A 154 10.74 -1.18 -12.07
N TYR A 155 10.05 -1.20 -10.94
CA TYR A 155 8.83 -1.99 -10.78
C TYR A 155 7.60 -1.09 -10.71
N ILE A 156 6.55 -1.46 -11.45
CA ILE A 156 5.19 -0.92 -11.26
C ILE A 156 4.53 -1.73 -10.15
N ARG A 157 4.11 -1.06 -9.08
CA ARG A 157 3.49 -1.66 -7.90
C ARG A 157 1.97 -1.58 -8.01
N GLN A 158 1.31 -2.68 -7.79
CA GLN A 158 -0.15 -2.79 -7.77
C GLN A 158 -0.57 -3.42 -6.45
N GLU A 159 -1.11 -2.63 -5.52
CA GLU A 159 -1.72 -3.15 -4.31
C GLU A 159 -3.09 -3.71 -4.67
N VAL A 160 -3.18 -5.03 -4.75
CA VAL A 160 -4.38 -5.76 -5.18
C VAL A 160 -5.20 -6.32 -4.03
N TYR A 161 -4.70 -6.22 -2.81
CA TYR A 161 -5.39 -6.67 -1.60
C TYR A 161 -4.98 -5.83 -0.40
N SER A 162 -5.96 -5.55 0.44
CA SER A 162 -5.80 -4.87 1.71
C SER A 162 -6.80 -5.48 2.69
N GLU A 163 -6.33 -5.83 3.87
CA GLU A 163 -7.16 -6.38 4.95
C GLU A 163 -6.59 -5.97 6.29
N GLY A 164 -7.47 -5.87 7.28
CA GLY A 164 -7.07 -5.53 8.61
C GLY A 164 -7.82 -6.29 9.69
N HIS A 165 -7.13 -6.56 10.81
CA HIS A 165 -7.64 -7.31 11.95
C HIS A 165 -7.37 -6.59 13.26
N GLU A 166 -8.24 -6.80 14.24
CA GLU A 166 -8.06 -6.31 15.60
C GLU A 166 -8.07 -7.47 16.60
N GLY A 167 -7.07 -7.48 17.49
CA GLY A 167 -7.04 -8.39 18.64
C GLY A 167 -7.01 -9.88 18.30
N VAL A 168 -6.42 -10.24 17.15
CA VAL A 168 -6.20 -11.64 16.76
C VAL A 168 -4.89 -12.12 17.37
N PRO A 169 -4.85 -13.32 17.99
CA PRO A 169 -3.62 -13.91 18.54
C PRO A 169 -2.53 -14.08 17.47
N VAL A 170 -1.25 -13.89 17.85
CA VAL A 170 -0.10 -13.99 16.92
C VAL A 170 -0.06 -15.33 16.19
N ILE A 171 -0.39 -16.43 16.86
CA ILE A 171 -0.39 -17.77 16.27
C ILE A 171 -1.42 -17.91 15.14
N GLU A 172 -2.59 -17.31 15.30
CA GLU A 172 -3.63 -17.30 14.27
C GLU A 172 -3.23 -16.41 13.10
N GLN A 173 -2.61 -15.24 13.39
CA GLN A 173 -2.08 -14.35 12.36
C GLN A 173 -0.96 -15.02 11.56
N ALA A 174 -0.08 -15.81 12.22
CA ALA A 174 0.98 -16.56 11.55
C ALA A 174 0.41 -17.62 10.59
N LEU A 175 -0.60 -18.37 11.02
CA LEU A 175 -1.29 -19.36 10.19
C LEU A 175 -1.98 -18.66 9.00
N TYR A 176 -2.69 -17.57 9.26
CA TYR A 176 -3.35 -16.79 8.21
C TYR A 176 -2.36 -16.24 7.18
N LEU A 177 -1.23 -15.70 7.63
CA LEU A 177 -0.19 -15.18 6.73
C LEU A 177 0.43 -16.29 5.88
N LYS A 178 0.62 -17.51 6.43
CA LYS A 178 1.04 -18.69 5.65
C LYS A 178 0.01 -19.05 4.60
N ARG A 179 -1.27 -19.12 4.94
CA ARG A 179 -2.35 -19.35 3.96
C ARG A 179 -2.29 -18.34 2.84
N LEU A 180 -2.23 -17.06 3.21
CA LEU A 180 -2.20 -15.96 2.23
C LEU A 180 -0.95 -16.01 1.33
N TYR A 181 0.21 -16.40 1.86
CA TYR A 181 1.44 -16.56 1.10
C TYR A 181 1.28 -17.56 -0.05
N PHE A 182 0.70 -18.71 0.22
CA PHE A 182 0.47 -19.74 -0.81
C PHE A 182 -0.71 -19.39 -1.72
N ASP A 183 -1.79 -18.84 -1.19
CA ASP A 183 -2.97 -18.45 -1.98
C ASP A 183 -2.65 -17.33 -2.97
N PHE A 184 -1.80 -16.38 -2.58
CA PHE A 184 -1.34 -15.26 -3.42
C PHE A 184 -0.17 -15.65 -4.33
N GLU A 185 0.44 -16.81 -4.14
CA GLU A 185 1.70 -17.21 -4.79
C GLU A 185 2.80 -16.16 -4.53
N ALA A 186 2.90 -15.71 -3.28
CA ALA A 186 3.84 -14.67 -2.90
C ALA A 186 5.29 -15.16 -2.98
N ASP A 187 6.21 -14.26 -3.31
CA ASP A 187 7.65 -14.52 -3.30
C ASP A 187 8.29 -14.05 -1.99
N TRP A 188 7.76 -12.95 -1.44
CA TRP A 188 8.32 -12.30 -0.25
C TRP A 188 7.26 -11.86 0.75
N ILE A 189 7.66 -11.84 2.02
CA ILE A 189 6.90 -11.28 3.13
C ILE A 189 7.75 -10.16 3.73
N VAL A 190 7.18 -8.98 3.95
CA VAL A 190 7.83 -7.84 4.62
C VAL A 190 7.13 -7.59 5.94
N LEU A 191 7.89 -7.65 7.04
CA LEU A 191 7.38 -7.50 8.40
C LEU A 191 8.18 -6.46 9.18
N ASP A 192 7.53 -5.73 10.09
CA ASP A 192 8.29 -5.00 11.11
C ASP A 192 9.04 -6.01 12.00
N GLY A 193 10.36 -5.91 12.05
CA GLY A 193 11.24 -6.77 12.85
C GLY A 193 11.36 -6.33 14.30
N ARG A 194 10.37 -5.65 14.87
CA ARG A 194 10.35 -5.16 16.24
C ARG A 194 9.09 -5.60 16.98
N THR A 195 9.12 -5.54 18.29
CA THR A 195 7.99 -5.78 19.18
C THR A 195 7.20 -7.05 18.79
N TYR A 196 5.93 -6.94 18.45
CA TYR A 196 5.08 -8.07 18.07
C TYR A 196 5.48 -8.74 16.75
N GLY A 197 6.19 -8.03 15.87
CA GLY A 197 6.74 -8.62 14.65
C GLY A 197 7.78 -9.70 14.93
N ILE A 198 8.53 -9.60 16.03
CA ILE A 198 9.46 -10.65 16.49
C ILE A 198 8.67 -11.91 16.84
N ASP A 199 7.59 -11.79 17.61
CA ASP A 199 6.76 -12.93 18.00
C ASP A 199 6.12 -13.61 16.77
N LEU A 200 5.69 -12.82 15.79
CA LEU A 200 5.17 -13.35 14.53
C LEU A 200 6.25 -14.11 13.74
N ILE A 201 7.45 -13.57 13.63
CA ILE A 201 8.59 -14.20 12.97
C ILE A 201 8.93 -15.53 13.66
N ASP A 202 8.92 -15.58 14.99
CA ASP A 202 9.18 -16.80 15.77
C ASP A 202 8.10 -17.88 15.55
N GLN A 203 6.82 -17.50 15.31
CA GLN A 203 5.77 -18.43 14.92
C GLN A 203 5.93 -18.89 13.46
N LEU A 204 6.27 -17.99 12.55
CA LEU A 204 6.52 -18.33 11.14
C LEU A 204 7.73 -19.25 10.96
N ALA A 205 8.72 -19.16 11.84
CA ALA A 205 9.94 -19.98 11.83
C ALA A 205 9.70 -21.48 12.15
N ARG A 206 8.45 -21.89 12.39
CA ARG A 206 8.07 -23.27 12.69
C ARG A 206 7.13 -23.80 11.62
N PRO A 207 7.21 -25.11 11.24
CA PRO A 207 6.16 -25.74 10.48
C PRO A 207 4.82 -25.62 11.25
N THR A 208 3.73 -25.35 10.53
CA THR A 208 2.42 -25.11 11.15
C THR A 208 1.37 -26.00 10.50
N TYR A 209 0.73 -26.86 11.30
CA TYR A 209 -0.40 -27.65 10.83
C TYR A 209 -1.67 -26.81 10.81
N ASP A 210 -2.35 -26.82 9.70
CA ASP A 210 -3.64 -26.19 9.47
C ASP A 210 -4.73 -27.24 9.51
N ALA A 211 -5.49 -27.29 10.61
CA ALA A 211 -6.54 -28.27 10.79
C ALA A 211 -7.74 -28.08 9.83
N GLU A 212 -8.02 -26.83 9.39
CA GLU A 212 -9.12 -26.59 8.45
C GLU A 212 -8.77 -27.01 7.02
N ARG A 213 -7.52 -26.81 6.60
CA ARG A 213 -7.03 -27.18 5.26
C ARG A 213 -6.33 -28.54 5.21
N GLU A 214 -6.26 -29.24 6.34
CA GLU A 214 -5.60 -30.54 6.50
C GLU A 214 -4.19 -30.59 5.87
N THR A 215 -3.42 -29.51 6.07
CA THR A 215 -2.10 -29.36 5.46
C THR A 215 -1.09 -28.79 6.46
N THR A 216 0.18 -29.11 6.25
CA THR A 216 1.27 -28.51 7.03
C THR A 216 2.03 -27.50 6.17
N TYR A 217 2.02 -26.26 6.58
CA TYR A 217 2.83 -25.23 5.98
C TYR A 217 4.26 -25.30 6.49
N PRO A 218 5.27 -25.12 5.63
CA PRO A 218 6.67 -25.14 6.01
C PRO A 218 7.04 -23.98 6.94
N ALA A 219 8.19 -24.10 7.60
CA ALA A 219 8.83 -23.00 8.28
C ALA A 219 9.25 -21.90 7.26
N MET A 220 9.20 -20.66 7.70
CA MET A 220 9.65 -19.50 6.94
C MET A 220 10.70 -18.74 7.74
N LYS A 221 11.73 -18.21 7.10
CA LYS A 221 12.82 -17.51 7.79
C LYS A 221 13.14 -16.15 7.20
N VAL A 222 13.68 -15.29 8.04
CA VAL A 222 14.26 -14.02 7.63
C VAL A 222 15.53 -14.28 6.84
N PHE A 223 15.68 -13.57 5.71
CA PHE A 223 16.81 -13.75 4.81
C PHE A 223 17.75 -12.54 4.75
N ASN A 224 17.30 -11.35 5.19
CA ASN A 224 18.12 -10.15 5.13
C ASN A 224 19.08 -10.07 6.33
N GLU A 225 20.29 -9.61 6.05
CA GLU A 225 21.38 -9.42 7.02
C GLU A 225 21.87 -7.97 7.02
N ASP A 226 21.06 -7.04 6.53
CA ASP A 226 21.40 -5.62 6.39
C ASP A 226 21.48 -4.87 7.73
N THR A 227 21.06 -5.53 8.81
CA THR A 227 21.28 -5.08 10.20
C THR A 227 21.58 -6.27 11.11
N PRO A 228 22.32 -6.06 12.24
CA PRO A 228 22.54 -7.12 13.22
C PRO A 228 21.24 -7.74 13.74
N SER A 229 20.20 -6.92 13.99
CA SER A 229 18.92 -7.41 14.46
C SER A 229 18.19 -8.27 13.43
N ALA A 230 18.26 -7.95 12.14
CA ALA A 230 17.65 -8.78 11.09
C ALA A 230 18.36 -10.13 10.97
N LYS A 231 19.69 -10.13 11.05
CA LYS A 231 20.51 -11.36 11.07
C LYS A 231 20.14 -12.24 12.26
N ASP A 232 20.05 -11.68 13.46
CA ASP A 232 19.61 -12.37 14.67
C ASP A 232 18.25 -13.05 14.49
N LEU A 233 17.30 -12.37 13.84
CA LEU A 233 15.98 -12.93 13.54
C LEU A 233 16.08 -14.11 12.56
N GLY A 234 16.95 -14.02 11.55
CA GLY A 234 17.21 -15.12 10.62
C GLY A 234 17.80 -16.35 11.32
N ASP A 235 18.70 -16.13 12.27
CA ASP A 235 19.39 -17.19 13.03
C ASP A 235 18.45 -17.92 14.01
N ARG A 236 17.27 -17.39 14.31
CA ARG A 236 16.27 -18.05 15.18
C ARG A 236 15.61 -19.26 14.52
N CYS A 237 15.44 -19.24 13.21
CA CYS A 237 14.91 -20.39 12.48
C CYS A 237 15.96 -21.48 12.32
N LYS A 238 15.74 -22.63 12.96
CA LYS A 238 16.66 -23.78 12.92
C LYS A 238 16.27 -24.84 11.90
N ASP A 239 15.14 -24.69 11.23
CA ASP A 239 14.70 -25.63 10.19
C ASP A 239 15.53 -25.44 8.91
N PRO A 240 16.32 -26.44 8.47
CA PRO A 240 17.12 -26.34 7.27
C PRO A 240 16.26 -26.22 5.99
N ASN A 241 15.02 -26.67 6.03
CA ASN A 241 14.09 -26.64 4.91
C ASN A 241 13.19 -25.38 4.91
N ALA A 242 13.44 -24.44 5.83
CA ALA A 242 12.64 -23.21 5.91
C ALA A 242 12.77 -22.38 4.63
N ILE A 243 11.65 -21.84 4.16
CA ILE A 243 11.60 -20.93 3.02
C ILE A 243 12.20 -19.58 3.45
N ALA A 244 13.28 -19.16 2.82
CA ALA A 244 13.93 -17.86 3.08
C ALA A 244 13.19 -16.74 2.34
N CYS A 245 12.04 -16.32 2.85
CA CYS A 245 11.13 -15.38 2.19
C CYS A 245 10.77 -14.13 3.02
N ILE A 246 11.22 -14.03 4.28
CA ILE A 246 10.85 -12.91 5.15
C ILE A 246 11.94 -11.84 5.10
N TYR A 247 11.56 -10.61 4.77
CA TYR A 247 12.35 -9.40 4.96
C TYR A 247 11.94 -8.72 6.26
N ALA A 248 12.80 -8.71 7.26
CA ALA A 248 12.58 -8.01 8.52
C ALA A 248 12.97 -6.53 8.36
N PHE A 249 11.99 -5.65 8.34
CA PHE A 249 12.21 -4.21 8.33
C PHE A 249 12.54 -3.73 9.75
N ILE A 250 13.80 -3.37 9.99
CA ILE A 250 14.22 -2.83 11.29
C ILE A 250 14.15 -1.31 11.20
N ALA A 251 13.10 -0.74 11.78
CA ALA A 251 12.86 0.69 11.74
C ALA A 251 13.98 1.49 12.42
N SER A 252 14.43 2.58 11.79
CA SER A 252 15.29 3.63 12.33
C SER A 252 14.79 4.98 11.80
N ASN A 253 15.25 6.08 12.37
CA ASN A 253 14.87 7.41 11.87
C ASN A 253 15.22 7.58 10.39
N GLU A 254 16.39 7.11 9.98
CA GLU A 254 16.87 7.17 8.60
C GLU A 254 16.02 6.28 7.68
N ARG A 255 15.79 5.03 8.06
CA ARG A 255 14.96 4.09 7.26
C ARG A 255 13.53 4.56 7.15
N ASN A 256 12.95 5.10 8.21
CA ASN A 256 11.62 5.68 8.17
C ASN A 256 11.57 6.91 7.24
N HIS A 257 12.58 7.78 7.29
CA HIS A 257 12.69 8.89 6.35
C HIS A 257 12.72 8.42 4.89
N ILE A 258 13.56 7.43 4.57
CA ILE A 258 13.65 6.84 3.23
C ILE A 258 12.32 6.19 2.84
N MET A 259 11.71 5.43 3.73
CA MET A 259 10.42 4.75 3.50
C MET A 259 9.31 5.75 3.15
N HIS A 260 9.19 6.83 3.90
CA HIS A 260 8.19 7.88 3.66
C HIS A 260 8.46 8.61 2.34
N THR A 261 9.70 8.96 2.06
CA THR A 261 10.11 9.61 0.80
C THR A 261 9.80 8.71 -0.40
N ASN A 262 10.25 7.46 -0.36
CA ASN A 262 10.02 6.50 -1.45
C ASN A 262 8.54 6.26 -1.72
N MET A 263 7.70 6.24 -0.68
CA MET A 263 6.26 6.07 -0.87
C MET A 263 5.64 7.29 -1.58
N LYS A 264 6.04 8.50 -1.18
CA LYS A 264 5.58 9.72 -1.85
C LYS A 264 6.05 9.79 -3.29
N ASP A 265 7.31 9.47 -3.56
CA ASP A 265 7.89 9.47 -4.90
C ASP A 265 7.23 8.41 -5.81
N ALA A 266 6.90 7.24 -5.27
CA ALA A 266 6.21 6.18 -6.01
C ALA A 266 4.78 6.60 -6.42
N LEU A 267 4.09 7.38 -5.58
CA LEU A 267 2.79 7.96 -5.90
C LEU A 267 2.91 9.09 -6.93
N LEU A 268 3.83 10.05 -6.73
CA LEU A 268 4.06 11.17 -7.63
C LEU A 268 4.44 10.72 -9.04
N SER A 269 5.27 9.67 -9.15
CA SER A 269 5.69 9.10 -10.43
C SER A 269 4.69 8.12 -11.05
N GLY A 270 3.53 7.88 -10.42
CA GLY A 270 2.51 6.93 -10.89
C GLY A 270 2.96 5.46 -10.86
N LYS A 271 4.05 5.15 -10.17
CA LYS A 271 4.57 3.79 -10.03
C LYS A 271 3.75 2.93 -9.07
N PHE A 272 3.08 3.55 -8.09
CA PHE A 272 2.24 2.85 -7.11
C PHE A 272 0.76 3.01 -7.46
N LYS A 273 0.06 1.89 -7.62
CA LYS A 273 -1.35 1.82 -8.00
C LYS A 273 -2.15 1.10 -6.91
N CYS A 274 -3.28 1.69 -6.54
CA CYS A 274 -4.19 1.16 -5.54
C CYS A 274 -5.51 0.72 -6.17
N LEU A 275 -6.27 -0.07 -5.41
CA LEU A 275 -7.65 -0.39 -5.75
C LEU A 275 -8.49 0.89 -5.86
N LYS A 276 -9.44 0.90 -6.79
CA LYS A 276 -10.46 1.95 -6.89
C LYS A 276 -11.21 2.08 -5.57
N SER A 277 -11.76 3.25 -5.30
CA SER A 277 -12.60 3.42 -4.11
C SER A 277 -13.75 2.41 -4.10
N ASN A 278 -14.15 1.96 -2.90
CA ASN A 278 -15.21 0.95 -2.75
C ASN A 278 -16.47 1.32 -3.53
N LEU A 279 -16.87 2.59 -3.49
CA LEU A 279 -18.06 3.06 -4.22
C LEU A 279 -17.92 2.84 -5.72
N VAL A 280 -16.78 3.24 -6.30
CA VAL A 280 -16.50 3.11 -7.74
C VAL A 280 -16.32 1.64 -8.14
N ALA A 281 -15.59 0.86 -7.34
CA ALA A 281 -15.38 -0.56 -7.61
C ALA A 281 -16.70 -1.35 -7.58
N LYS A 282 -17.59 -1.02 -6.64
CA LYS A 282 -18.93 -1.61 -6.54
C LYS A 282 -19.77 -1.34 -7.79
N ASP A 283 -19.79 -0.09 -8.26
CA ASP A 283 -20.59 0.31 -9.40
C ASP A 283 -20.00 -0.16 -10.74
N GLU A 284 -18.69 -0.03 -10.94
CA GLU A 284 -18.05 -0.33 -12.23
C GLU A 284 -17.63 -1.79 -12.40
N TYR A 285 -17.48 -2.56 -11.31
CA TYR A 285 -16.94 -3.91 -11.40
C TYR A 285 -17.76 -4.96 -10.66
N LEU A 286 -18.02 -4.81 -9.36
CA LEU A 286 -18.65 -5.86 -8.56
C LEU A 286 -20.09 -6.14 -8.98
N ARG A 287 -20.92 -5.11 -9.16
CA ARG A 287 -22.34 -5.25 -9.53
C ARG A 287 -22.57 -5.97 -10.86
N GLY A 288 -21.57 -6.02 -11.73
CA GLY A 288 -21.60 -6.77 -12.99
C GLY A 288 -21.18 -8.24 -12.88
N ARG A 289 -20.82 -8.72 -11.68
CA ARG A 289 -20.31 -10.07 -11.45
C ARG A 289 -21.36 -10.97 -10.82
N LYS A 290 -21.50 -12.18 -11.37
CA LYS A 290 -22.45 -13.18 -10.82
C LYS A 290 -22.16 -13.50 -9.36
N GLU A 291 -20.87 -13.59 -9.00
CA GLU A 291 -20.39 -13.86 -7.64
C GLU A 291 -20.89 -12.80 -6.65
N TYR A 292 -21.03 -11.55 -7.07
CA TYR A 292 -21.56 -10.49 -6.24
C TYR A 292 -23.10 -10.40 -6.29
N ILE A 293 -23.71 -10.65 -7.46
CA ILE A 293 -25.16 -10.57 -7.64
C ILE A 293 -25.88 -11.59 -6.76
N PHE A 294 -25.38 -12.83 -6.76
CA PHE A 294 -25.98 -13.94 -6.03
C PHE A 294 -25.45 -14.10 -4.58
N ALA A 295 -24.49 -13.28 -4.19
CA ALA A 295 -23.92 -13.31 -2.84
C ALA A 295 -24.95 -12.87 -1.79
N ASP A 296 -24.89 -13.47 -0.63
CA ASP A 296 -25.56 -12.99 0.57
C ASP A 296 -24.87 -11.74 1.15
N GLY A 297 -25.38 -11.21 2.25
CA GLY A 297 -24.83 -10.00 2.87
C GLY A 297 -23.39 -10.18 3.39
N ARG A 298 -23.06 -11.37 3.93
CA ARG A 298 -21.72 -11.68 4.45
C ARG A 298 -20.70 -11.79 3.32
N GLU A 299 -21.07 -12.46 2.26
CA GLU A 299 -20.22 -12.65 1.10
C GLU A 299 -20.01 -11.32 0.35
N LYS A 300 -21.06 -10.48 0.21
CA LYS A 300 -20.91 -9.11 -0.32
C LYS A 300 -19.92 -8.29 0.49
N ALA A 301 -20.00 -8.36 1.82
CA ALA A 301 -19.05 -7.67 2.69
C ALA A 301 -17.61 -8.18 2.48
N ARG A 302 -17.41 -9.50 2.31
CA ARG A 302 -16.11 -10.09 1.97
C ARG A 302 -15.57 -9.58 0.64
N LEU A 303 -16.43 -9.49 -0.38
CA LEU A 303 -16.04 -9.02 -1.71
C LEU A 303 -15.75 -7.51 -1.75
N GLU A 304 -16.37 -6.72 -0.90
CA GLU A 304 -16.12 -5.28 -0.77
C GLU A 304 -14.91 -4.97 0.12
N ALA A 305 -14.53 -5.86 1.03
CA ALA A 305 -13.52 -5.63 2.06
C ALA A 305 -12.16 -5.11 1.52
N PRO A 306 -11.54 -5.68 0.46
CA PRO A 306 -10.24 -5.18 -0.01
C PRO A 306 -10.29 -3.71 -0.46
N TYR A 307 -11.40 -3.27 -1.03
CA TYR A 307 -11.61 -1.88 -1.45
C TYR A 307 -11.83 -0.96 -0.25
N ILE A 308 -12.62 -1.42 0.72
CA ILE A 308 -12.88 -0.66 1.96
C ILE A 308 -11.58 -0.44 2.74
N TYR A 309 -10.78 -1.49 2.93
CA TYR A 309 -9.51 -1.38 3.64
C TYR A 309 -8.46 -0.55 2.86
N SER A 310 -8.47 -0.61 1.53
CA SER A 310 -7.66 0.28 0.69
C SER A 310 -8.08 1.75 0.88
N ASP A 311 -9.38 2.06 0.88
CA ASP A 311 -9.91 3.41 1.16
C ASP A 311 -9.55 3.88 2.59
N MET A 312 -9.62 3.00 3.59
CA MET A 312 -9.21 3.31 4.96
C MET A 312 -7.73 3.68 5.02
N THR A 313 -6.86 2.95 4.30
CA THR A 313 -5.43 3.25 4.21
C THR A 313 -5.19 4.62 3.58
N LEU A 314 -5.89 4.95 2.51
CA LEU A 314 -5.77 6.24 1.84
C LEU A 314 -6.25 7.40 2.73
N ASN A 315 -7.35 7.20 3.45
CA ASN A 315 -7.84 8.20 4.42
C ASN A 315 -6.84 8.40 5.59
N GLU A 316 -6.19 7.33 6.04
CA GLU A 316 -5.12 7.40 7.03
C GLU A 316 -3.93 8.20 6.49
N MET A 317 -3.49 7.94 5.26
CA MET A 317 -2.40 8.70 4.61
C MET A 317 -2.70 10.20 4.51
N ILE A 318 -3.91 10.58 4.12
CA ILE A 318 -4.33 11.98 4.04
C ILE A 318 -4.27 12.65 5.43
N SER A 319 -4.49 11.91 6.49
CA SER A 319 -4.50 12.42 7.85
C SER A 319 -3.09 12.64 8.45
N LEU A 320 -2.04 12.11 7.79
CA LEU A 320 -0.68 12.20 8.28
C LEU A 320 -0.07 13.58 8.00
N SER A 321 0.51 14.20 9.01
CA SER A 321 1.23 15.47 8.90
C SER A 321 2.74 15.26 9.07
N ARG A 322 3.54 16.11 8.41
CA ARG A 322 4.99 16.12 8.60
C ARG A 322 5.35 16.83 9.90
N ASP A 323 6.27 16.26 10.66
CA ASP A 323 6.90 16.94 11.77
C ASP A 323 7.99 17.90 11.26
N GLU A 324 7.66 19.17 11.14
CA GLU A 324 8.56 20.21 10.60
C GLU A 324 9.73 20.53 11.54
N THR A 325 9.64 20.11 12.79
CA THR A 325 10.73 20.32 13.78
C THR A 325 11.92 19.40 13.54
N LYS A 326 11.79 18.39 12.67
CA LYS A 326 12.82 17.38 12.37
C LYS A 326 13.37 17.54 10.96
N ALA A 327 14.69 17.46 10.83
CA ALA A 327 15.37 17.45 9.53
C ALA A 327 14.96 16.23 8.68
N MET A 328 14.84 15.05 9.30
CA MET A 328 14.35 13.84 8.65
C MET A 328 12.83 13.82 8.66
N ILE A 329 12.23 13.35 7.55
CA ILE A 329 10.78 13.20 7.45
C ILE A 329 10.29 12.23 8.53
N THR A 330 9.49 12.75 9.42
CA THR A 330 8.78 12.00 10.45
C THR A 330 7.31 12.35 10.30
N LEU A 331 6.45 11.34 10.21
CA LEU A 331 5.02 11.54 10.08
C LEU A 331 4.34 11.39 11.42
N LYS A 332 3.50 12.38 11.74
CA LYS A 332 2.65 12.43 12.95
C LYS A 332 1.24 11.97 12.60
N GLU A 333 0.70 11.17 13.47
CA GLU A 333 -0.70 10.76 13.46
C GLU A 333 -1.59 11.87 14.04
N PRO A 334 -2.82 12.00 13.54
CA PRO A 334 -3.79 12.86 14.21
C PRO A 334 -4.15 12.28 15.58
N ASN A 335 -4.59 13.14 16.51
CA ASN A 335 -4.94 12.74 17.89
C ASN A 335 -5.95 11.60 17.98
N THR A 336 -6.70 11.33 16.91
CA THR A 336 -7.73 10.30 16.80
C THR A 336 -7.46 9.23 15.73
N GLY A 337 -6.29 9.19 15.06
CA GLY A 337 -5.92 8.24 13.99
C GLY A 337 -4.75 7.32 14.38
N THR A 338 -4.48 6.32 13.57
CA THR A 338 -3.31 5.46 13.59
C THR A 338 -2.55 5.63 12.27
N LYS A 339 -1.42 4.96 12.11
CA LYS A 339 -0.68 4.90 10.83
C LYS A 339 -0.34 3.47 10.41
N ASP A 340 -0.93 2.47 11.06
CA ASP A 340 -0.58 1.06 10.89
C ASP A 340 -0.84 0.59 9.45
N LYS A 341 -1.98 0.97 8.88
CA LYS A 341 -2.34 0.65 7.47
C LYS A 341 -1.38 1.28 6.47
N TYR A 342 -0.98 2.51 6.75
CA TYR A 342 0.01 3.21 5.95
C TYR A 342 1.40 2.56 6.08
N ILE A 343 1.82 2.18 7.29
CA ILE A 343 3.13 1.55 7.53
C ILE A 343 3.24 0.22 6.76
N ALA A 344 2.22 -0.63 6.82
CA ALA A 344 2.20 -1.87 6.04
C ALA A 344 2.42 -1.61 4.54
N ARG A 345 1.72 -0.61 3.95
CA ARG A 345 1.91 -0.20 2.54
C ARG A 345 3.31 0.33 2.27
N ALA A 346 3.80 1.20 3.14
CA ALA A 346 5.07 1.88 2.96
C ALA A 346 6.27 0.93 3.08
N MET A 347 6.22 -0.05 3.99
CA MET A 347 7.25 -1.10 4.12
C MET A 347 7.33 -1.96 2.85
N GLY A 348 6.19 -2.37 2.29
CA GLY A 348 6.15 -3.10 1.01
C GLY A 348 6.79 -2.31 -0.13
N ASN A 349 6.46 -1.02 -0.26
CA ASN A 349 7.08 -0.15 -1.24
C ASN A 349 8.59 0.07 -0.98
N TYR A 350 8.98 0.23 0.27
CA TYR A 350 10.40 0.32 0.66
C TYR A 350 11.21 -0.89 0.20
N PHE A 351 10.68 -2.09 0.44
CA PHE A 351 11.32 -3.33 0.00
C PHE A 351 11.51 -3.38 -1.51
N ILE A 352 10.50 -2.99 -2.29
CA ILE A 352 10.61 -2.97 -3.74
C ILE A 352 11.70 -1.99 -4.18
N THR A 353 11.69 -0.77 -3.65
CA THR A 353 12.63 0.28 -4.07
C THR A 353 14.06 -0.01 -3.61
N ASN A 354 14.26 -0.39 -2.34
CA ASN A 354 15.61 -0.48 -1.77
C ASN A 354 16.22 -1.88 -1.84
N PHE A 355 15.43 -2.91 -2.13
CA PHE A 355 15.95 -4.27 -2.26
C PHE A 355 15.81 -4.81 -3.69
N LEU A 356 14.62 -4.75 -4.31
CA LEU A 356 14.43 -5.32 -5.64
C LEU A 356 15.06 -4.45 -6.73
N GLU A 357 14.77 -3.13 -6.76
CA GLU A 357 15.32 -2.22 -7.78
C GLU A 357 16.84 -2.09 -7.69
N THR A 358 17.41 -2.10 -6.48
CA THR A 358 18.89 -2.06 -6.32
C THR A 358 19.57 -3.30 -6.86
N LYS A 359 18.90 -4.45 -6.91
CA LYS A 359 19.46 -5.67 -7.53
C LYS A 359 19.49 -5.59 -9.05
N LEU A 360 18.52 -4.90 -9.66
CA LEU A 360 18.51 -4.66 -11.11
C LEU A 360 19.76 -3.86 -11.50
N THR A 361 19.98 -2.72 -10.85
CA THR A 361 21.13 -1.84 -11.10
C THR A 361 22.48 -2.54 -10.88
N LYS A 362 22.59 -3.36 -9.82
CA LYS A 362 23.84 -4.13 -9.57
C LYS A 362 24.11 -5.17 -10.63
N LYS A 363 23.06 -5.83 -11.15
CA LYS A 363 23.20 -6.86 -12.19
C LYS A 363 23.70 -6.28 -13.51
N GLU A 364 23.27 -5.07 -13.86
CA GLU A 364 23.77 -4.37 -15.05
C GLU A 364 25.23 -3.94 -14.92
N ASN A 365 25.61 -3.41 -13.77
CA ASN A 365 27.01 -3.07 -13.50
C ASN A 365 27.92 -4.30 -13.51
N TYR A 366 27.43 -5.45 -13.03
CA TYR A 366 28.19 -6.71 -13.07
C TYR A 366 28.36 -7.23 -14.51
N ASN A 367 27.34 -7.11 -15.34
CA ASN A 367 27.44 -7.51 -16.75
C ASN A 367 28.43 -6.63 -17.55
N MET A 368 28.52 -5.33 -17.26
CA MET A 368 29.53 -4.46 -17.84
C MET A 368 30.97 -4.84 -17.40
N ASP A 369 31.19 -5.09 -16.12
CA ASP A 369 32.48 -5.52 -15.60
C ASP A 369 32.91 -6.89 -16.14
N ASP A 370 31.99 -7.82 -16.34
CA ASP A 370 32.27 -9.11 -16.95
C ASP A 370 32.62 -8.98 -18.46
N TRP A 371 31.95 -8.06 -19.15
CA TRP A 371 32.30 -7.76 -20.54
C TRP A 371 33.75 -7.22 -20.64
N TYR A 372 34.16 -6.32 -19.78
CA TYR A 372 35.53 -5.81 -19.71
C TYR A 372 36.53 -6.92 -19.39
N LYS A 373 36.23 -7.81 -18.44
CA LYS A 373 37.07 -8.97 -18.09
C LYS A 373 37.25 -9.91 -19.29
N VAL A 374 36.18 -10.23 -20.00
CA VAL A 374 36.24 -11.08 -21.20
C VAL A 374 37.09 -10.44 -22.29
N SER A 375 36.92 -9.13 -22.51
CA SER A 375 37.71 -8.36 -23.48
C SER A 375 39.21 -8.35 -23.14
N LEU A 376 39.54 -8.23 -21.86
CA LEU A 376 40.94 -8.28 -21.39
C LEU A 376 41.60 -9.65 -21.54
N VAL A 377 40.84 -10.74 -21.32
CA VAL A 377 41.30 -12.12 -21.50
C VAL A 377 41.51 -12.46 -22.98
N GLY A 378 40.70 -11.86 -23.86
CA GLY A 378 40.82 -12.03 -25.32
C GLY A 378 42.01 -11.36 -26.00
N GLY A 379 43.02 -10.88 -25.23
CA GLY A 379 44.26 -10.30 -25.78
C GLY A 379 44.24 -8.79 -26.05
N TYR A 380 43.15 -8.08 -25.70
CA TYR A 380 43.01 -6.63 -25.89
C TYR A 380 43.45 -5.81 -24.67
N LYS A 381 44.40 -6.31 -23.90
CA LYS A 381 44.91 -5.68 -22.66
C LYS A 381 45.42 -4.24 -22.83
N GLN A 382 45.80 -3.86 -24.02
CA GLN A 382 46.35 -2.51 -24.27
C GLN A 382 45.28 -1.47 -24.59
N THR A 383 44.08 -1.87 -24.98
CA THR A 383 43.02 -0.97 -25.48
C THR A 383 42.13 -0.45 -24.36
N PHE A 384 42.08 -1.11 -23.19
CA PHE A 384 41.20 -0.78 -22.07
C PHE A 384 41.93 -0.41 -20.80
N ARG A 385 43.09 0.27 -20.91
CA ARG A 385 43.67 0.94 -19.75
C ARG A 385 42.96 2.28 -19.55
N ILE A 386 42.07 2.31 -18.58
CA ILE A 386 41.57 3.54 -17.95
C ILE A 386 42.46 3.86 -16.77
#